data_a51996dc3ee4cd28f4ff0e131ccac365
#
_entry.id   a51996dc3ee4cd28f4ff0e131ccac365
#
_cell.length_a   1.000
_cell.length_b   1.000
_cell.length_c   1.000
_cell.angle_alpha   90.00
_cell.angle_beta   90.00
_cell.angle_gamma   90.00
#
_symmetry.space_group_name_H-M   'P 1'
#
loop_
_entity.id
_entity.type
_entity.pdbx_description
1 polymer ?
#
loop_
_entity_poly.entity_id
_entity_poly.type
_entity_poly.pdbx_seq_one_letter_code
_entity_poly.pdbx_strand_id
1 'polypeptide(L)'
;VEHGVTRRKAEPVTDGRRARGARRRAEIIEATLRVVQRDGAGGVTHRTVAREADVTTSLTAYYFATLDDLLVAALSTVADEYTRRLHEIIESDTDDLEGLAALVASAGGEGRRRALAERELSTMAARRPALRPVARRWREVVAQIGERHSTDPRAVDALVAATDGLCADILLTDARPDVRRIRAVLAHSLRTGED
;
A
#
# COMPACT_ATOMS: atom_id res chain seq x y z
N VAL A 1 -44.72 44.85 -4.97
CA VAL A 1 -44.67 43.38 -4.91
C VAL A 1 -43.57 42.95 -5.85
N GLU A 2 -42.32 42.85 -5.36
CA GLU A 2 -41.19 42.37 -6.11
C GLU A 2 -41.01 40.85 -5.91
N HIS A 3 -41.11 40.08 -6.98
CA HIS A 3 -40.87 38.65 -6.99
C HIS A 3 -39.36 38.44 -7.16
N GLY A 4 -38.69 38.11 -6.04
CA GLY A 4 -37.28 37.63 -6.05
C GLY A 4 -37.18 36.26 -6.68
N VAL A 5 -36.71 36.20 -7.93
CA VAL A 5 -36.34 34.93 -8.58
C VAL A 5 -34.97 34.51 -8.08
N THR A 6 -34.94 33.53 -7.17
CA THR A 6 -33.71 32.89 -6.70
C THR A 6 -33.10 32.08 -7.82
N ARG A 7 -32.07 32.63 -8.45
CA ARG A 7 -31.26 31.95 -9.48
C ARG A 7 -30.48 30.80 -8.80
N ARG A 8 -30.91 29.54 -8.96
CA ARG A 8 -30.11 28.34 -8.63
C ARG A 8 -28.83 28.42 -9.46
N LYS A 9 -27.70 28.57 -8.77
CA LYS A 9 -26.37 28.46 -9.36
C LYS A 9 -26.22 27.03 -9.90
N ALA A 10 -26.15 26.86 -11.21
CA ALA A 10 -25.86 25.59 -11.86
C ALA A 10 -24.44 25.19 -11.47
N GLU A 11 -24.28 24.05 -10.79
CA GLU A 11 -22.99 23.43 -10.55
C GLU A 11 -22.31 23.09 -11.90
N PRO A 12 -21.00 23.34 -12.04
CA PRO A 12 -20.35 23.20 -13.33
C PRO A 12 -20.31 21.72 -13.76
N VAL A 13 -20.82 21.43 -14.93
CA VAL A 13 -20.86 20.13 -15.64
C VAL A 13 -19.47 19.46 -15.70
N THR A 14 -18.39 20.20 -15.50
CA THR A 14 -16.99 19.74 -15.43
C THR A 14 -16.69 18.88 -14.22
N ASP A 15 -17.34 19.12 -13.08
CA ASP A 15 -17.06 18.40 -11.81
C ASP A 15 -17.58 16.96 -11.85
N GLY A 16 -18.78 16.76 -12.38
CA GLY A 16 -19.36 15.42 -12.54
C GLY A 16 -18.62 14.52 -13.55
N ARG A 17 -17.98 15.10 -14.58
CA ARG A 17 -17.17 14.34 -15.55
C ARG A 17 -15.84 13.91 -14.94
N ARG A 18 -15.18 14.80 -14.19
CA ARG A 18 -13.95 14.49 -13.44
C ARG A 18 -14.18 13.42 -12.38
N ALA A 19 -15.26 13.53 -11.60
CA ALA A 19 -15.61 12.55 -10.60
C ALA A 19 -15.88 11.15 -11.19
N ARG A 20 -16.58 11.06 -12.31
CA ARG A 20 -16.78 9.79 -13.03
C ARG A 20 -15.47 9.22 -13.56
N GLY A 21 -14.57 10.06 -14.09
CA GLY A 21 -13.26 9.64 -14.56
C GLY A 21 -12.39 9.10 -13.42
N ALA A 22 -12.36 9.78 -12.27
CA ALA A 22 -11.62 9.33 -11.08
C ALA A 22 -12.15 7.99 -10.55
N ARG A 23 -13.48 7.82 -10.48
CA ARG A 23 -14.11 6.56 -10.08
C ARG A 23 -13.71 5.42 -11.02
N ARG A 24 -13.79 5.64 -12.34
CA ARG A 24 -13.43 4.61 -13.32
C ARG A 24 -11.95 4.23 -13.23
N ARG A 25 -11.08 5.22 -13.01
CA ARG A 25 -9.65 4.98 -12.78
C ARG A 25 -9.43 4.13 -11.52
N ALA A 26 -10.11 4.41 -10.43
CA ALA A 26 -10.03 3.62 -9.19
C ALA A 26 -10.54 2.17 -9.40
N GLU A 27 -11.63 1.96 -10.13
CA GLU A 27 -12.15 0.63 -10.47
C GLU A 27 -11.14 -0.21 -11.25
N ILE A 28 -10.41 0.38 -12.18
CA ILE A 28 -9.34 -0.28 -12.94
C ILE A 28 -8.16 -0.65 -12.02
N ILE A 29 -7.78 0.22 -11.08
CA ILE A 29 -6.73 -0.05 -10.09
C ILE A 29 -7.13 -1.24 -9.19
N GLU A 30 -8.35 -1.24 -8.66
CA GLU A 30 -8.83 -2.35 -7.81
C GLU A 30 -8.92 -3.66 -8.61
N ALA A 31 -9.32 -3.62 -9.87
CA ALA A 31 -9.27 -4.79 -10.75
C ALA A 31 -7.82 -5.28 -10.96
N THR A 32 -6.86 -4.36 -11.08
CA THR A 32 -5.44 -4.72 -11.16
C THR A 32 -4.97 -5.47 -9.92
N LEU A 33 -5.33 -4.99 -8.73
CA LEU A 33 -5.00 -5.66 -7.47
C LEU A 33 -5.64 -7.05 -7.37
N ARG A 34 -6.90 -7.22 -7.84
CA ARG A 34 -7.53 -8.55 -7.91
C ARG A 34 -6.82 -9.50 -8.88
N VAL A 35 -6.34 -9.01 -10.03
CA VAL A 35 -5.52 -9.81 -10.96
C VAL A 35 -4.21 -10.23 -10.30
N VAL A 36 -3.51 -9.31 -9.61
CA VAL A 36 -2.29 -9.64 -8.86
C VAL A 36 -2.56 -10.74 -7.83
N GLN A 37 -3.65 -10.62 -7.07
CA GLN A 37 -4.01 -11.60 -6.03
C GLN A 37 -4.34 -12.99 -6.57
N ARG A 38 -4.90 -13.09 -7.77
CA ARG A 38 -5.31 -14.36 -8.38
C ARG A 38 -4.21 -14.98 -9.24
N ASP A 39 -3.58 -14.17 -10.08
CA ASP A 39 -2.70 -14.63 -11.16
C ASP A 39 -1.23 -14.22 -10.93
N GLY A 40 -0.95 -13.52 -9.82
CA GLY A 40 0.35 -12.91 -9.57
C GLY A 40 0.58 -11.63 -10.38
N ALA A 41 1.61 -10.86 -9.98
CA ALA A 41 1.95 -9.61 -10.65
C ALA A 41 2.37 -9.82 -12.12
N GLY A 42 2.89 -11.00 -12.47
CA GLY A 42 3.21 -11.38 -13.86
C GLY A 42 1.98 -11.56 -14.75
N GLY A 43 0.81 -11.82 -14.17
CA GLY A 43 -0.46 -11.95 -14.89
C GLY A 43 -1.12 -10.62 -15.30
N VAL A 44 -0.59 -9.49 -14.84
CA VAL A 44 -1.14 -8.17 -15.13
C VAL A 44 -0.83 -7.74 -16.56
N THR A 45 -1.87 -7.55 -17.35
CA THR A 45 -1.84 -6.94 -18.69
C THR A 45 -3.07 -6.04 -18.85
N HIS A 46 -3.03 -5.08 -19.77
CA HIS A 46 -4.24 -4.27 -20.06
C HIS A 46 -5.47 -5.13 -20.38
N ARG A 47 -5.28 -6.28 -21.05
CA ARG A 47 -6.37 -7.19 -21.41
C ARG A 47 -6.92 -7.95 -20.20
N THR A 48 -6.06 -8.48 -19.32
CA THR A 48 -6.51 -9.19 -18.11
C THR A 48 -7.22 -8.26 -17.15
N VAL A 49 -6.71 -7.03 -16.99
CA VAL A 49 -7.32 -6.01 -16.12
C VAL A 49 -8.64 -5.50 -16.72
N ALA A 50 -8.70 -5.26 -18.03
CA ALA A 50 -9.94 -4.85 -18.70
C ALA A 50 -11.07 -5.87 -18.50
N ARG A 51 -10.75 -7.17 -18.65
CA ARG A 51 -11.71 -8.26 -18.38
C ARG A 51 -12.15 -8.28 -16.92
N GLU A 52 -11.23 -8.09 -15.99
CA GLU A 52 -11.51 -8.08 -14.54
C GLU A 52 -12.35 -6.86 -14.12
N ALA A 53 -12.16 -5.72 -14.77
CA ALA A 53 -12.88 -4.47 -14.50
C ALA A 53 -14.20 -4.35 -15.28
N ASP A 54 -14.52 -5.31 -16.14
CA ASP A 54 -15.65 -5.27 -17.08
C ASP A 54 -15.65 -3.99 -17.93
N VAL A 55 -14.49 -3.73 -18.56
CA VAL A 55 -14.30 -2.60 -19.46
C VAL A 55 -13.54 -3.02 -20.73
N THR A 56 -13.46 -2.13 -21.72
CA THR A 56 -12.65 -2.38 -22.91
C THR A 56 -11.16 -2.21 -22.65
N THR A 57 -10.32 -2.95 -23.36
CA THR A 57 -8.86 -2.79 -23.28
C THR A 57 -8.40 -1.37 -23.66
N SER A 58 -9.10 -0.74 -24.64
CA SER A 58 -8.83 0.66 -25.01
C SER A 58 -9.10 1.64 -23.88
N LEU A 59 -10.08 1.36 -23.01
CA LEU A 59 -10.36 2.20 -21.85
C LEU A 59 -9.26 2.07 -20.79
N THR A 60 -8.74 0.87 -20.54
CA THR A 60 -7.60 0.71 -19.62
C THR A 60 -6.36 1.43 -20.14
N ALA A 61 -6.07 1.34 -21.45
CA ALA A 61 -4.96 2.05 -22.08
C ALA A 61 -5.16 3.57 -22.11
N TYR A 62 -6.40 4.04 -22.15
CA TYR A 62 -6.70 5.49 -22.04
C TYR A 62 -6.34 6.05 -20.66
N TYR A 63 -6.62 5.30 -19.57
CA TYR A 63 -6.29 5.74 -18.21
C TYR A 63 -4.83 5.47 -17.82
N PHE A 64 -4.21 4.46 -18.40
CA PHE A 64 -2.83 4.03 -18.11
C PHE A 64 -2.13 3.72 -19.43
N ALA A 65 -1.33 4.68 -19.91
CA ALA A 65 -0.69 4.58 -21.22
C ALA A 65 0.26 3.39 -21.30
N THR A 66 0.92 3.06 -20.20
CA THR A 66 1.85 1.92 -20.10
C THR A 66 1.41 0.94 -19.02
N LEU A 67 1.93 -0.28 -19.10
CA LEU A 67 1.75 -1.26 -18.04
C LEU A 67 2.44 -0.81 -16.73
N ASP A 68 3.54 -0.08 -16.82
CA ASP A 68 4.23 0.48 -15.66
C ASP A 68 3.37 1.52 -14.94
N ASP A 69 2.66 2.39 -15.67
CA ASP A 69 1.73 3.36 -15.07
C ASP A 69 0.63 2.65 -14.27
N LEU A 70 0.11 1.56 -14.80
CA LEU A 70 -0.92 0.76 -14.14
C LEU A 70 -0.38 0.06 -12.87
N LEU A 71 0.81 -0.55 -12.96
CA LEU A 71 1.45 -1.22 -11.83
C LEU A 71 1.89 -0.22 -10.74
N VAL A 72 2.42 0.94 -11.12
CA VAL A 72 2.76 2.02 -10.18
C VAL A 72 1.50 2.51 -9.45
N ALA A 73 0.39 2.70 -10.16
CA ALA A 73 -0.87 3.12 -9.54
C ALA A 73 -1.42 2.07 -8.57
N ALA A 74 -1.34 0.78 -8.93
CA ALA A 74 -1.79 -0.32 -8.07
C ALA A 74 -0.91 -0.42 -6.81
N LEU A 75 0.43 -0.38 -6.95
CA LEU A 75 1.35 -0.40 -5.81
C LEU A 75 1.17 0.84 -4.93
N SER A 76 0.98 2.03 -5.53
CA SER A 76 0.73 3.26 -4.78
C SER A 76 -0.50 3.14 -3.89
N THR A 77 -1.60 2.58 -4.40
CA THR A 77 -2.84 2.41 -3.63
C THR A 77 -2.61 1.56 -2.37
N VAL A 78 -1.84 0.48 -2.49
CA VAL A 78 -1.51 -0.38 -1.33
C VAL A 78 -0.51 0.31 -0.41
N ALA A 79 0.53 0.92 -0.96
CA ALA A 79 1.56 1.62 -0.19
C ALA A 79 1.00 2.81 0.58
N ASP A 80 0.07 3.58 -0.02
CA ASP A 80 -0.58 4.72 0.64
C ASP A 80 -1.43 4.26 1.84
N GLU A 81 -2.09 3.11 1.77
CA GLU A 81 -2.83 2.54 2.90
C GLU A 81 -1.90 2.14 4.06
N TYR A 82 -0.79 1.45 3.77
CA TYR A 82 0.19 1.09 4.80
C TYR A 82 0.87 2.33 5.39
N THR A 83 1.26 3.27 4.56
CA THR A 83 1.87 4.54 5.01
C THR A 83 0.92 5.32 5.92
N ARG A 84 -0.36 5.40 5.59
CA ARG A 84 -1.39 6.03 6.43
C ARG A 84 -1.49 5.35 7.79
N ARG A 85 -1.56 4.02 7.84
CA ARG A 85 -1.62 3.26 9.11
C ARG A 85 -0.37 3.46 9.95
N LEU A 86 0.81 3.50 9.33
CA LEU A 86 2.06 3.78 10.03
C LEU A 86 2.08 5.20 10.62
N HIS A 87 1.58 6.21 9.89
CA HIS A 87 1.44 7.55 10.44
C HIS A 87 0.45 7.61 11.61
N GLU A 88 -0.69 6.90 11.52
CA GLU A 88 -1.64 6.79 12.63
C GLU A 88 -1.00 6.16 13.88
N ILE A 89 -0.08 5.20 13.72
CA ILE A 89 0.70 4.63 14.83
C ILE A 89 1.63 5.70 15.43
N ILE A 90 2.39 6.45 14.59
CA ILE A 90 3.30 7.50 15.03
C ILE A 90 2.57 8.63 15.77
N GLU A 91 1.37 8.97 15.34
CA GLU A 91 0.54 10.05 15.89
C GLU A 91 -0.26 9.61 17.13
N SER A 92 -0.36 8.31 17.38
CA SER A 92 -1.09 7.79 18.55
C SER A 92 -0.25 7.93 19.83
N ASP A 93 -0.92 8.03 20.99
CA ASP A 93 -0.27 7.98 22.30
C ASP A 93 0.07 6.55 22.75
N THR A 94 -0.01 5.56 21.86
CA THR A 94 0.26 4.14 22.15
C THR A 94 1.73 3.78 21.84
N ASP A 95 2.17 2.62 22.32
CA ASP A 95 3.50 2.07 21.99
C ASP A 95 3.61 1.81 20.47
N ASP A 96 4.50 2.56 19.80
CA ASP A 96 4.76 2.44 18.36
C ASP A 96 5.10 1.01 17.93
N LEU A 97 5.87 0.29 18.73
CA LEU A 97 6.28 -1.08 18.43
C LEU A 97 5.13 -2.06 18.57
N GLU A 98 4.20 -1.82 19.49
CA GLU A 98 2.96 -2.60 19.60
C GLU A 98 2.06 -2.36 18.37
N GLY A 99 1.89 -1.08 17.98
CA GLY A 99 1.15 -0.70 16.77
C GLY A 99 1.76 -1.31 15.51
N LEU A 100 3.08 -1.23 15.35
CA LEU A 100 3.81 -1.82 14.23
C LEU A 100 3.67 -3.35 14.21
N ALA A 101 3.76 -4.01 15.38
CA ALA A 101 3.59 -5.46 15.49
C ALA A 101 2.17 -5.91 15.10
N ALA A 102 1.15 -5.16 15.52
CA ALA A 102 -0.23 -5.41 15.13
C ALA A 102 -0.44 -5.24 13.61
N LEU A 103 0.16 -4.20 13.03
CA LEU A 103 0.12 -3.96 11.58
C LEU A 103 0.79 -5.12 10.82
N VAL A 104 1.97 -5.56 11.23
CA VAL A 104 2.67 -6.73 10.66
C VAL A 104 1.81 -7.99 10.78
N ALA A 105 1.23 -8.24 11.96
CA ALA A 105 0.38 -9.41 12.19
C ALA A 105 -0.87 -9.42 11.30
N SER A 106 -1.38 -8.25 10.92
CA SER A 106 -2.56 -8.14 10.03
C SER A 106 -2.33 -8.80 8.67
N ALA A 107 -1.07 -8.94 8.23
CA ALA A 107 -0.71 -9.66 7.01
C ALA A 107 -1.09 -11.16 7.02
N GLY A 108 -1.32 -11.76 8.18
CA GLY A 108 -1.77 -13.16 8.31
C GLY A 108 -3.29 -13.36 8.34
N GLY A 109 -4.09 -12.27 8.36
CA GLY A 109 -5.55 -12.31 8.47
C GLY A 109 -6.24 -11.60 7.30
N GLU A 110 -7.13 -10.67 7.64
CA GLU A 110 -7.90 -9.90 6.65
C GLU A 110 -7.00 -9.09 5.69
N GLY A 111 -5.82 -8.66 6.14
CA GLY A 111 -4.83 -7.94 5.34
C GLY A 111 -4.03 -8.81 4.37
N ARG A 112 -4.12 -10.17 4.46
CA ARG A 112 -3.25 -11.10 3.70
C ARG A 112 -3.25 -10.84 2.20
N ARG A 113 -4.41 -10.63 1.60
CA ARG A 113 -4.52 -10.39 0.15
C ARG A 113 -3.80 -9.12 -0.29
N ARG A 114 -3.92 -8.04 0.50
CA ARG A 114 -3.21 -6.79 0.21
C ARG A 114 -1.72 -6.90 0.47
N ALA A 115 -1.31 -7.56 1.54
CA ALA A 115 0.09 -7.81 1.86
C ALA A 115 0.78 -8.66 0.77
N LEU A 116 0.10 -9.67 0.22
CA LEU A 116 0.61 -10.46 -0.89
C LEU A 116 0.78 -9.61 -2.17
N ALA A 117 -0.24 -8.81 -2.52
CA ALA A 117 -0.17 -7.93 -3.67
C ALA A 117 0.95 -6.88 -3.54
N GLU A 118 1.13 -6.29 -2.36
CA GLU A 118 2.23 -5.38 -2.06
C GLU A 118 3.59 -6.08 -2.25
N ARG A 119 3.75 -7.27 -1.64
CA ARG A 119 4.99 -8.06 -1.72
C ARG A 119 5.37 -8.38 -3.16
N GLU A 120 4.44 -8.85 -3.97
CA GLU A 120 4.69 -9.17 -5.37
C GLU A 120 5.06 -7.94 -6.19
N LEU A 121 4.32 -6.84 -6.05
CA LEU A 121 4.58 -5.60 -6.77
C LEU A 121 5.90 -4.94 -6.32
N SER A 122 6.21 -4.97 -5.02
CA SER A 122 7.48 -4.48 -4.48
C SER A 122 8.67 -5.32 -4.96
N THR A 123 8.53 -6.63 -5.02
CA THR A 123 9.57 -7.52 -5.57
C THR A 123 9.80 -7.25 -7.06
N MET A 124 8.72 -6.93 -7.80
CA MET A 124 8.81 -6.55 -9.21
C MET A 124 9.62 -5.27 -9.43
N ALA A 125 9.71 -4.38 -8.43
CA ALA A 125 10.53 -3.15 -8.48
C ALA A 125 12.03 -3.42 -8.71
N ALA A 126 12.52 -4.63 -8.38
CA ALA A 126 13.91 -5.02 -8.70
C ALA A 126 14.17 -4.99 -10.20
N ARG A 127 13.16 -5.36 -11.02
CA ARG A 127 13.25 -5.43 -12.49
C ARG A 127 12.56 -4.25 -13.18
N ARG A 128 11.72 -3.49 -12.49
CA ARG A 128 10.97 -2.34 -13.01
C ARG A 128 11.30 -1.07 -12.21
N PRO A 129 12.27 -0.25 -12.66
CA PRO A 129 12.69 0.94 -11.92
C PRO A 129 11.58 1.91 -11.57
N ALA A 130 10.53 2.03 -12.39
CA ALA A 130 9.37 2.88 -12.14
C ALA A 130 8.65 2.58 -10.82
N LEU A 131 8.70 1.33 -10.33
CA LEU A 131 8.07 0.91 -9.07
C LEU A 131 8.91 1.24 -7.82
N ARG A 132 10.23 1.44 -7.97
CA ARG A 132 11.16 1.60 -6.83
C ARG A 132 10.81 2.73 -5.86
N PRO A 133 10.42 3.94 -6.31
CA PRO A 133 10.07 5.02 -5.39
C PRO A 133 8.88 4.64 -4.50
N VAL A 134 7.87 3.97 -5.06
CA VAL A 134 6.68 3.56 -4.30
C VAL A 134 7.00 2.41 -3.35
N ALA A 135 7.78 1.41 -3.80
CA ALA A 135 8.16 0.27 -2.99
C ALA A 135 9.02 0.63 -1.75
N ARG A 136 9.60 1.83 -1.72
CA ARG A 136 10.40 2.31 -0.59
C ARG A 136 9.60 3.08 0.47
N ARG A 137 8.43 3.60 0.15
CA ARG A 137 7.70 4.53 1.02
C ARG A 137 7.45 4.00 2.42
N TRP A 138 6.96 2.78 2.56
CA TRP A 138 6.68 2.20 3.87
C TRP A 138 7.95 2.00 4.70
N ARG A 139 9.09 1.69 4.04
CA ARG A 139 10.40 1.54 4.69
C ARG A 139 10.86 2.85 5.33
N GLU A 140 10.63 3.97 4.65
CA GLU A 140 10.95 5.31 5.16
C GLU A 140 10.14 5.65 6.41
N VAL A 141 8.85 5.27 6.45
CA VAL A 141 8.01 5.52 7.64
C VAL A 141 8.35 4.56 8.78
N VAL A 142 8.68 3.30 8.50
CA VAL A 142 9.18 2.37 9.54
C VAL A 142 10.52 2.86 10.11
N ALA A 143 11.39 3.42 9.27
CA ALA A 143 12.63 4.04 9.74
C ALA A 143 12.36 5.21 10.70
N GLN A 144 11.37 6.07 10.43
CA GLN A 144 10.95 7.13 11.36
C GLN A 144 10.51 6.58 12.72
N ILE A 145 9.81 5.43 12.76
CA ILE A 145 9.51 4.75 14.02
C ILE A 145 10.81 4.32 14.71
N GLY A 146 11.75 3.73 13.98
CA GLY A 146 13.04 3.32 14.51
C GLY A 146 13.85 4.48 15.12
N GLU A 147 13.89 5.63 14.44
CA GLU A 147 14.57 6.85 14.87
C GLU A 147 14.02 7.44 16.18
N ARG A 148 12.78 7.12 16.55
CA ARG A 148 12.21 7.50 17.86
C ARG A 148 12.73 6.63 19.01
N HIS A 149 13.27 5.45 18.70
CA HIS A 149 13.73 4.46 19.68
C HIS A 149 15.24 4.28 19.71
N SER A 150 15.97 4.65 18.64
CA SER A 150 17.43 4.53 18.55
C SER A 150 18.03 5.63 17.70
N THR A 151 19.20 6.11 18.12
CA THR A 151 20.04 7.04 17.33
C THR A 151 21.06 6.31 16.46
N ASP A 152 21.20 4.98 16.60
CA ASP A 152 22.08 4.15 15.76
C ASP A 152 21.36 3.82 14.42
N PRO A 153 21.90 4.29 13.28
CA PRO A 153 21.33 3.96 11.97
C PRO A 153 21.26 2.46 11.69
N ARG A 154 22.18 1.66 12.26
CA ARG A 154 22.18 0.21 12.05
C ARG A 154 21.00 -0.46 12.76
N ALA A 155 20.63 0.01 13.94
CA ALA A 155 19.46 -0.46 14.65
C ALA A 155 18.16 -0.09 13.90
N VAL A 156 18.11 1.11 13.32
CA VAL A 156 16.99 1.54 12.46
C VAL A 156 16.89 0.66 11.22
N ASP A 157 17.99 0.41 10.52
CA ASP A 157 18.04 -0.49 9.36
C ASP A 157 17.63 -1.92 9.74
N ALA A 158 18.06 -2.41 10.91
CA ALA A 158 17.68 -3.71 11.43
C ALA A 158 16.17 -3.81 11.70
N LEU A 159 15.54 -2.76 12.24
CA LEU A 159 14.09 -2.71 12.43
C LEU A 159 13.35 -2.81 11.10
N VAL A 160 13.78 -2.04 10.09
CA VAL A 160 13.16 -2.07 8.75
C VAL A 160 13.29 -3.46 8.13
N ALA A 161 14.47 -4.07 8.22
CA ALA A 161 14.72 -5.42 7.70
C ALA A 161 13.91 -6.49 8.45
N ALA A 162 13.82 -6.39 9.79
CA ALA A 162 13.02 -7.30 10.62
C ALA A 162 11.52 -7.19 10.28
N THR A 163 11.01 -5.97 10.10
CA THR A 163 9.62 -5.74 9.70
C THR A 163 9.30 -6.41 8.37
N ASP A 164 10.16 -6.24 7.37
CA ASP A 164 10.02 -6.86 6.05
C ASP A 164 10.08 -8.40 6.12
N GLY A 165 11.04 -8.92 6.86
CA GLY A 165 11.22 -10.36 7.05
C GLY A 165 10.03 -11.02 7.77
N LEU A 166 9.50 -10.39 8.81
CA LEU A 166 8.32 -10.87 9.53
C LEU A 166 7.06 -10.88 8.66
N CYS A 167 6.85 -9.85 7.84
CA CYS A 167 5.77 -9.85 6.86
C CYS A 167 5.91 -10.99 5.85
N ALA A 168 7.13 -11.25 5.37
CA ALA A 168 7.41 -12.35 4.45
C ALA A 168 7.14 -13.71 5.09
N ASP A 169 7.62 -13.93 6.32
CA ASP A 169 7.41 -15.18 7.08
C ASP A 169 5.92 -15.48 7.27
N ILE A 170 5.13 -14.46 7.68
CA ILE A 170 3.67 -14.59 7.84
C ILE A 170 2.99 -14.99 6.53
N LEU A 171 3.44 -14.47 5.39
CA LEU A 171 2.87 -14.82 4.08
C LEU A 171 3.23 -16.24 3.63
N LEU A 172 4.34 -16.79 4.14
CA LEU A 172 4.82 -18.14 3.83
C LEU A 172 4.25 -19.21 4.76
N THR A 173 3.60 -18.81 5.86
CA THR A 173 3.05 -19.72 6.84
C THR A 173 1.53 -19.59 6.91
N ASP A 174 0.85 -20.68 7.29
CA ASP A 174 -0.59 -20.67 7.58
C ASP A 174 -0.87 -20.47 9.09
N ALA A 175 0.17 -20.28 9.89
CA ALA A 175 0.05 -20.08 11.33
C ALA A 175 -0.51 -18.69 11.64
N ARG A 176 -1.35 -18.62 12.69
CA ARG A 176 -1.85 -17.33 13.17
C ARG A 176 -0.69 -16.52 13.75
N PRO A 177 -0.47 -15.26 13.30
CA PRO A 177 0.62 -14.45 13.81
C PRO A 177 0.48 -14.15 15.31
N ASP A 178 1.59 -14.26 16.06
CA ASP A 178 1.68 -13.86 17.45
C ASP A 178 2.24 -12.44 17.56
N VAL A 179 1.37 -11.48 17.87
CA VAL A 179 1.73 -10.05 18.01
C VAL A 179 2.81 -9.83 19.06
N ARG A 180 2.77 -10.55 20.18
CA ARG A 180 3.78 -10.42 21.25
C ARG A 180 5.15 -10.87 20.79
N ARG A 181 5.22 -11.99 20.06
CA ARG A 181 6.47 -12.48 19.47
C ARG A 181 7.00 -11.48 18.44
N ILE A 182 6.12 -10.97 17.55
CA ILE A 182 6.51 -9.97 16.55
C ILE A 182 7.09 -8.73 17.23
N ARG A 183 6.38 -8.16 18.22
CA ARG A 183 6.87 -7.02 19.00
C ARG A 183 8.23 -7.28 19.66
N ALA A 184 8.42 -8.46 20.24
CA ALA A 184 9.68 -8.85 20.87
C ALA A 184 10.85 -8.87 19.86
N VAL A 185 10.64 -9.37 18.64
CA VAL A 185 11.64 -9.37 17.57
C VAL A 185 11.95 -7.94 17.13
N LEU A 186 10.94 -7.10 16.91
CA LEU A 186 11.12 -5.69 16.54
C LEU A 186 11.89 -4.92 17.62
N ALA A 187 11.54 -5.09 18.90
CA ALA A 187 12.25 -4.46 20.01
C ALA A 187 13.69 -4.99 20.15
N HIS A 188 13.95 -6.24 19.81
CA HIS A 188 15.29 -6.80 19.84
C HIS A 188 16.18 -6.18 18.75
N SER A 189 15.65 -5.98 17.54
CA SER A 189 16.42 -5.38 16.44
C SER A 189 16.94 -3.97 16.73
N LEU A 190 16.26 -3.23 17.60
CA LEU A 190 16.67 -1.90 18.03
C LEU A 190 17.78 -1.88 19.09
N ARG A 191 18.03 -3.01 19.76
CA ARG A 191 19.08 -3.13 20.82
C ARG A 191 20.42 -3.64 20.29
N THR A 192 20.49 -4.15 19.08
CA THR A 192 21.70 -4.77 18.52
C THR A 192 22.82 -3.79 18.13
N GLY A 193 22.68 -2.50 18.46
CA GLY A 193 23.70 -1.47 18.20
C GLY A 193 24.46 -0.96 19.43
N GLU A 194 24.28 -1.57 20.63
CA GLU A 194 24.89 -1.11 21.88
C GLU A 194 26.19 -1.83 22.29
N ASP A 195 26.91 -2.48 21.33
CA ASP A 195 28.23 -3.07 21.56
C ASP A 195 29.37 -2.19 20.99
#